data_69121e1faae71bf2b36753e7e0ace362
#
_entry.id   69121e1faae71bf2b36753e7e0ace362
#
_cell.length_a   1.000
_cell.length_b   1.000
_cell.length_c   1.000
_cell.angle_alpha   90.00
_cell.angle_beta   90.00
_cell.angle_gamma   90.00
#
_symmetry.space_group_name_H-M   'P 1'
#
loop_
_entity.id
_entity.type
_entity.pdbx_description
1 polymer ?
#
loop_
_entity_poly.entity_id
_entity_poly.type
_entity_poly.pdbx_seq_one_letter_code
_entity_poly.pdbx_strand_id
1 'polypeptide(L)'
;MIYNNTLIKEINERLAERRKIAEAKAQKYTDVLNSDKDYSEAFNKYNSARFDFSKAKFTGNKEAEEKASAEIGKAAEDMSRISKKLGITADVLQPDYTCKQCNDTGFLKNGKRCSCFKKLAIEITLDELGIDEKNLPAFSSSKDVT
;
A
#
# COMPACT_ATOMS: atom_id res chain seq x y z
N MET A 1 -11.80 -3.60 -27.87
CA MET A 1 -12.31 -2.36 -27.21
C MET A 1 -11.43 -1.18 -27.58
N ILE A 2 -12.04 -0.10 -27.98
CA ILE A 2 -11.31 1.12 -28.34
C ILE A 2 -11.36 2.09 -27.15
N TYR A 3 -10.22 2.52 -26.69
CA TYR A 3 -10.15 3.49 -25.61
C TYR A 3 -10.09 4.91 -26.19
N ASN A 4 -11.13 5.71 -25.92
CA ASN A 4 -11.09 7.12 -26.27
C ASN A 4 -10.53 7.92 -25.08
N ASN A 5 -10.20 9.19 -25.30
CA ASN A 5 -9.57 10.02 -24.28
C ASN A 5 -10.45 10.21 -23.04
N THR A 6 -11.76 10.33 -23.24
CA THR A 6 -12.70 10.48 -22.13
C THR A 6 -12.72 9.24 -21.24
N LEU A 7 -12.76 8.07 -21.86
CA LEU A 7 -12.77 6.80 -21.13
C LEU A 7 -11.46 6.60 -20.38
N ILE A 8 -10.33 6.87 -21.03
CA ILE A 8 -9.01 6.75 -20.40
C ILE A 8 -8.92 7.67 -19.17
N LYS A 9 -9.39 8.89 -19.31
CA LYS A 9 -9.38 9.86 -18.20
C LYS A 9 -10.18 9.34 -17.02
N GLU A 10 -11.39 8.82 -17.28
CA GLU A 10 -12.24 8.30 -16.23
C GLU A 10 -11.63 7.06 -15.55
N ILE A 11 -11.02 6.17 -16.33
CA ILE A 11 -10.32 5.01 -15.76
C ILE A 11 -9.21 5.47 -14.82
N ASN A 12 -8.41 6.43 -15.26
CA ASN A 12 -7.30 6.95 -14.46
C ASN A 12 -7.80 7.64 -13.18
N GLU A 13 -8.92 8.34 -13.27
CA GLU A 13 -9.53 8.98 -12.10
C GLU A 13 -10.00 7.95 -11.08
N ARG A 14 -10.63 6.87 -11.53
CA ARG A 14 -11.08 5.79 -10.65
C ARG A 14 -9.91 5.08 -9.99
N LEU A 15 -8.85 4.82 -10.75
CA LEU A 15 -7.63 4.20 -10.21
C LEU A 15 -6.97 5.13 -9.17
N ALA A 16 -6.90 6.42 -9.46
CA ALA A 16 -6.35 7.39 -8.53
C ALA A 16 -7.16 7.45 -7.23
N GLU A 17 -8.49 7.37 -7.32
CA GLU A 17 -9.36 7.34 -6.16
C GLU A 17 -9.13 6.09 -5.32
N ARG A 18 -8.98 4.93 -5.96
CA ARG A 18 -8.66 3.67 -5.28
C ARG A 18 -7.36 3.78 -4.49
N ARG A 19 -6.31 4.35 -5.12
CA ARG A 19 -5.03 4.56 -4.45
C ARG A 19 -5.18 5.50 -3.25
N LYS A 20 -5.91 6.58 -3.44
CA LYS A 20 -6.13 7.59 -2.41
C LYS A 20 -6.81 6.98 -1.19
N ILE A 21 -7.85 6.17 -1.40
CA ILE A 21 -8.57 5.50 -0.32
C ILE A 21 -7.67 4.52 0.41
N ALA A 22 -6.93 3.69 -0.33
CA ALA A 22 -6.04 2.69 0.24
C ALA A 22 -4.93 3.35 1.06
N GLU A 23 -4.33 4.40 0.52
CA GLU A 23 -3.24 5.13 1.18
C GLU A 23 -3.73 5.90 2.41
N ALA A 24 -4.92 6.49 2.33
CA ALA A 24 -5.51 7.20 3.46
C ALA A 24 -5.84 6.24 4.60
N LYS A 25 -6.31 5.05 4.29
CA LYS A 25 -6.61 4.03 5.29
C LYS A 25 -5.35 3.57 6.01
N ALA A 26 -4.28 3.32 5.25
CA ALA A 26 -2.99 2.94 5.83
C ALA A 26 -2.43 4.09 6.69
N GLN A 27 -2.57 5.32 6.23
CA GLN A 27 -2.09 6.49 6.95
C GLN A 27 -2.78 6.67 8.30
N LYS A 28 -4.06 6.34 8.40
CA LYS A 28 -4.79 6.37 9.67
C LYS A 28 -4.11 5.53 10.74
N TYR A 29 -3.70 4.32 10.39
CA TYR A 29 -3.02 3.44 11.34
C TYR A 29 -1.64 3.97 11.69
N THR A 30 -0.93 4.52 10.72
CA THR A 30 0.37 5.16 10.98
C THR A 30 0.21 6.34 11.94
N ASP A 31 -0.84 7.13 11.77
CA ASP A 31 -1.13 8.27 12.63
C ASP A 31 -1.43 7.83 14.07
N VAL A 32 -2.14 6.72 14.23
CA VAL A 32 -2.41 6.16 15.57
C VAL A 32 -1.10 5.77 16.25
N LEU A 33 -0.20 5.09 15.52
CA LEU A 33 1.10 4.72 16.07
C LEU A 33 1.91 5.96 16.44
N ASN A 34 1.95 6.96 15.59
CA ASN A 34 2.72 8.17 15.82
C ASN A 34 2.16 9.01 16.99
N SER A 35 0.88 8.83 17.30
CA SER A 35 0.23 9.51 18.43
C SER A 35 0.51 8.82 19.76
N ASP A 36 0.95 7.57 19.73
CA ASP A 36 1.26 6.82 20.94
C ASP A 36 2.63 7.25 21.45
N LYS A 37 2.68 7.67 22.71
CA LYS A 37 3.92 8.19 23.31
C LYS A 37 5.01 7.12 23.36
N ASP A 38 4.66 5.93 23.82
CA ASP A 38 5.63 4.84 23.96
C ASP A 38 6.19 4.40 22.61
N TYR A 39 5.33 4.32 21.60
CA TYR A 39 5.74 3.99 20.24
C TYR A 39 6.67 5.09 19.70
N SER A 40 6.32 6.34 19.90
CA SER A 40 7.12 7.48 19.44
C SER A 40 8.50 7.47 20.06
N GLU A 41 8.60 7.16 21.36
CA GLU A 41 9.88 7.05 22.04
C GLU A 41 10.72 5.91 21.47
N ALA A 42 10.12 4.75 21.26
CA ALA A 42 10.81 3.60 20.68
C ALA A 42 11.26 3.90 19.25
N PHE A 43 10.42 4.57 18.47
CA PHE A 43 10.74 4.98 17.10
C PHE A 43 11.95 5.94 17.07
N ASN A 44 11.98 6.89 17.98
CA ASN A 44 13.11 7.83 18.08
C ASN A 44 14.40 7.12 18.44
N LYS A 45 14.34 6.16 19.37
CA LYS A 45 15.50 5.34 19.73
C LYS A 45 15.95 4.50 18.54
N TYR A 46 15.02 3.94 17.79
CA TYR A 46 15.31 3.17 16.59
C TYR A 46 16.07 4.00 15.57
N ASN A 47 15.59 5.21 15.31
CA ASN A 47 16.23 6.11 14.34
C ASN A 47 17.61 6.57 14.81
N SER A 48 17.75 6.90 16.09
CA SER A 48 19.06 7.27 16.66
C SER A 48 20.05 6.13 16.55
N ALA A 49 19.62 4.92 16.86
CA ALA A 49 20.48 3.74 16.79
C ALA A 49 20.89 3.43 15.33
N ARG A 50 19.98 3.63 14.39
CA ARG A 50 20.29 3.46 12.96
C ARG A 50 21.33 4.46 12.50
N PHE A 51 21.21 5.70 12.96
CA PHE A 51 22.20 6.73 12.65
C PHE A 51 23.55 6.36 13.24
N ASP A 52 23.57 5.94 14.50
CA ASP A 52 24.82 5.52 15.17
C ASP A 52 25.46 4.33 14.48
N PHE A 53 24.64 3.38 14.03
CA PHE A 53 25.11 2.21 13.27
C PHE A 53 25.82 2.64 12.00
N SER A 54 25.16 3.51 11.21
CA SER A 54 25.73 4.01 9.96
C SER A 54 27.03 4.77 10.20
N LYS A 55 27.06 5.59 11.24
CA LYS A 55 28.26 6.35 11.61
C LYS A 55 29.40 5.41 12.02
N ALA A 56 29.11 4.42 12.85
CA ALA A 56 30.09 3.45 13.30
C ALA A 56 30.66 2.64 12.12
N LYS A 57 29.79 2.25 11.20
CA LYS A 57 30.20 1.51 10.02
C LYS A 57 31.09 2.36 9.13
N PHE A 58 30.74 3.61 8.95
CA PHE A 58 31.51 4.56 8.14
C PHE A 58 32.90 4.81 8.74
N THR A 59 32.98 4.90 10.06
CA THR A 59 34.26 5.14 10.76
C THR A 59 35.05 3.87 11.04
N GLY A 60 34.48 2.70 10.75
CA GLY A 60 35.13 1.42 11.00
C GLY A 60 35.19 1.01 12.47
N ASN A 61 34.36 1.59 13.32
CA ASN A 61 34.31 1.26 14.74
C ASN A 61 33.35 0.09 14.96
N LYS A 62 33.89 -1.13 15.01
CA LYS A 62 33.09 -2.34 15.14
C LYS A 62 32.38 -2.45 16.49
N GLU A 63 32.97 -2.00 17.54
CA GLU A 63 32.36 -2.03 18.87
C GLU A 63 31.12 -1.16 18.93
N ALA A 64 31.17 0.06 18.39
CA ALA A 64 30.06 0.96 18.30
C ALA A 64 28.99 0.40 17.35
N GLU A 65 29.41 -0.27 16.26
CA GLU A 65 28.51 -0.90 15.30
C GLU A 65 27.68 -2.00 15.98
N GLU A 66 28.32 -2.87 16.74
CA GLU A 66 27.65 -3.95 17.46
C GLU A 66 26.67 -3.41 18.52
N LYS A 67 27.08 -2.39 19.24
CA LYS A 67 26.23 -1.74 20.24
C LYS A 67 24.99 -1.13 19.58
N ALA A 68 25.19 -0.40 18.49
CA ALA A 68 24.08 0.22 17.75
C ALA A 68 23.15 -0.84 17.18
N SER A 69 23.70 -1.94 16.65
CA SER A 69 22.90 -3.06 16.13
C SER A 69 22.00 -3.66 17.22
N ALA A 70 22.53 -3.84 18.42
CA ALA A 70 21.74 -4.34 19.55
C ALA A 70 20.63 -3.37 19.93
N GLU A 71 20.91 -2.08 19.93
CA GLU A 71 19.92 -1.04 20.24
C GLU A 71 18.82 -0.99 19.17
N ILE A 72 19.17 -1.17 17.89
CA ILE A 72 18.20 -1.27 16.80
C ILE A 72 17.23 -2.42 17.04
N GLY A 73 17.78 -3.60 17.36
CA GLY A 73 16.98 -4.79 17.62
C GLY A 73 16.03 -4.60 18.79
N LYS A 74 16.51 -4.01 19.87
CA LYS A 74 15.69 -3.75 21.06
C LYS A 74 14.58 -2.75 20.77
N ALA A 75 14.89 -1.67 20.07
CA ALA A 75 13.90 -0.65 19.72
C ALA A 75 12.85 -1.24 18.78
N ALA A 76 13.27 -2.06 17.82
CA ALA A 76 12.36 -2.73 16.89
C ALA A 76 11.40 -3.68 17.64
N GLU A 77 11.89 -4.41 18.63
CA GLU A 77 11.07 -5.28 19.47
C GLU A 77 10.04 -4.47 20.25
N ASP A 78 10.45 -3.34 20.82
CA ASP A 78 9.55 -2.46 21.56
C ASP A 78 8.46 -1.92 20.64
N MET A 79 8.82 -1.48 19.45
CA MET A 79 7.87 -0.98 18.45
C MET A 79 6.85 -2.06 18.09
N SER A 80 7.33 -3.28 17.84
CA SER A 80 6.47 -4.41 17.50
C SER A 80 5.51 -4.76 18.63
N ARG A 81 6.00 -4.78 19.85
CA ARG A 81 5.19 -5.08 21.04
C ARG A 81 4.08 -4.05 21.22
N ILE A 82 4.42 -2.76 21.10
CA ILE A 82 3.46 -1.67 21.24
C ILE A 82 2.43 -1.73 20.10
N SER A 83 2.88 -1.96 18.89
CA SER A 83 2.01 -2.08 17.72
C SER A 83 0.98 -3.22 17.92
N LYS A 84 1.44 -4.37 18.40
CA LYS A 84 0.55 -5.50 18.70
C LYS A 84 -0.47 -5.16 19.79
N LYS A 85 -0.01 -4.46 20.82
CA LYS A 85 -0.89 -4.02 21.92
C LYS A 85 -1.99 -3.11 21.41
N LEU A 86 -1.69 -2.27 20.43
CA LEU A 86 -2.67 -1.37 19.81
C LEU A 86 -3.53 -2.07 18.75
N GLY A 87 -3.26 -3.33 18.46
CA GLY A 87 -3.99 -4.08 17.46
C GLY A 87 -3.61 -3.71 16.02
N ILE A 88 -2.44 -3.09 15.84
CA ILE A 88 -1.99 -2.66 14.52
C ILE A 88 -0.89 -3.60 14.04
N THR A 89 -1.16 -4.32 12.95
CA THR A 89 -0.21 -5.24 12.34
C THR A 89 0.53 -4.55 11.19
N ALA A 90 1.63 -5.15 10.72
CA ALA A 90 2.38 -4.62 9.59
C ALA A 90 1.50 -4.51 8.33
N ASP A 91 0.55 -5.42 8.17
CA ASP A 91 -0.35 -5.48 7.02
C ASP A 91 -1.14 -4.18 6.83
N VAL A 92 -1.71 -3.65 7.93
CA VAL A 92 -2.60 -2.49 7.85
C VAL A 92 -1.83 -1.19 7.67
N LEU A 93 -0.52 -1.20 7.88
CA LEU A 93 0.34 -0.04 7.66
C LEU A 93 0.69 0.14 6.19
N GLN A 94 0.44 -0.89 5.38
CA GLN A 94 0.66 -0.84 3.94
C GLN A 94 -0.67 -0.58 3.25
N PRO A 95 -0.67 0.24 2.19
CA PRO A 95 -1.90 0.45 1.43
C PRO A 95 -2.42 -0.87 0.86
N ASP A 96 -3.71 -1.11 1.02
CA ASP A 96 -4.38 -2.31 0.50
C ASP A 96 -5.02 -1.98 -0.84
N TYR A 97 -4.23 -1.98 -1.89
CA TYR A 97 -4.70 -1.66 -3.23
C TYR A 97 -5.65 -2.74 -3.76
N THR A 98 -6.64 -2.30 -4.51
CA THR A 98 -7.65 -3.20 -5.09
C THR A 98 -7.00 -4.17 -6.06
N CYS A 99 -6.13 -3.69 -6.94
CA CYS A 99 -5.39 -4.55 -7.87
C CYS A 99 -3.98 -4.78 -7.34
N LYS A 100 -3.69 -6.02 -6.98
CA LYS A 100 -2.38 -6.37 -6.42
C LYS A 100 -1.30 -6.46 -7.49
N GLN A 101 -1.66 -6.59 -8.74
CA GLN A 101 -0.70 -6.70 -9.85
C GLN A 101 -0.07 -5.36 -10.20
N CYS A 102 -0.88 -4.29 -10.22
CA CYS A 102 -0.39 -2.97 -10.60
C CYS A 102 -0.48 -1.94 -9.48
N ASN A 103 -0.99 -2.33 -8.30
CA ASN A 103 -1.22 -1.42 -7.18
C ASN A 103 -2.06 -0.21 -7.57
N ASP A 104 -3.11 -0.47 -8.37
CA ASP A 104 -4.07 0.52 -8.86
C ASP A 104 -3.44 1.64 -9.69
N THR A 105 -2.28 1.37 -10.31
CA THR A 105 -1.65 2.31 -11.24
C THR A 105 -2.16 2.13 -12.65
N GLY A 106 -2.67 0.95 -12.98
CA GLY A 106 -3.11 0.60 -14.33
C GLY A 106 -2.00 0.04 -15.20
N PHE A 107 -0.77 0.02 -14.71
CA PHE A 107 0.39 -0.44 -15.46
C PHE A 107 1.21 -1.45 -14.67
N LEU A 108 1.66 -2.48 -15.36
CA LEU A 108 2.58 -3.48 -14.81
C LEU A 108 4.00 -2.93 -14.82
N LYS A 109 4.91 -3.63 -14.13
CA LYS A 109 6.31 -3.23 -14.06
C LYS A 109 6.98 -3.13 -15.42
N ASN A 110 6.52 -3.94 -16.39
CA ASN A 110 7.06 -3.93 -17.76
C ASN A 110 6.50 -2.79 -18.63
N GLY A 111 5.67 -1.92 -18.06
CA GLY A 111 5.06 -0.79 -18.76
C GLY A 111 3.79 -1.13 -19.51
N LYS A 112 3.40 -2.40 -19.54
CA LYS A 112 2.15 -2.81 -20.19
C LYS A 112 0.95 -2.50 -19.29
N ARG A 113 -0.22 -2.26 -19.91
CA ARG A 113 -1.43 -2.03 -19.16
C ARG A 113 -1.84 -3.28 -18.40
N CYS A 114 -2.23 -3.08 -17.14
CA CYS A 114 -2.76 -4.17 -16.32
C CYS A 114 -4.17 -4.55 -16.80
N SER A 115 -4.54 -5.81 -16.58
CA SER A 115 -5.88 -6.28 -16.93
C SER A 115 -6.99 -5.51 -16.20
N CYS A 116 -6.68 -4.92 -15.03
CA CYS A 116 -7.66 -4.13 -14.30
C CYS A 116 -8.10 -2.87 -15.06
N PHE A 117 -7.25 -2.35 -15.93
CA PHE A 117 -7.57 -1.21 -16.78
C PHE A 117 -8.73 -1.57 -17.72
N LYS A 118 -8.65 -2.74 -18.35
CA LYS A 118 -9.71 -3.24 -19.22
C LYS A 118 -11.00 -3.50 -18.43
N LYS A 119 -10.90 -4.08 -17.25
CA LYS A 119 -12.06 -4.33 -16.39
C LYS A 119 -12.77 -3.04 -16.03
N LEU A 120 -12.03 -2.00 -15.69
CA LEU A 120 -12.61 -0.70 -15.39
C LEU A 120 -13.27 -0.09 -16.62
N ALA A 121 -12.66 -0.24 -17.79
CA ALA A 121 -13.25 0.25 -19.04
C ALA A 121 -14.62 -0.40 -19.27
N ILE A 122 -14.72 -1.69 -19.01
CA ILE A 122 -15.98 -2.43 -19.14
C ILE A 122 -17.01 -1.93 -18.12
N GLU A 123 -16.60 -1.78 -16.85
CA GLU A 123 -17.48 -1.30 -15.79
C GLU A 123 -18.05 0.09 -16.11
N ILE A 124 -17.19 1.00 -16.55
CA ILE A 124 -17.58 2.36 -16.88
C ILE A 124 -18.58 2.35 -18.06
N THR A 125 -18.30 1.54 -19.07
CA THR A 125 -19.18 1.43 -20.24
C THR A 125 -20.55 0.89 -19.84
N LEU A 126 -20.58 -0.12 -18.96
CA LEU A 126 -21.83 -0.68 -18.47
C LEU A 126 -22.61 0.36 -17.65
N ASP A 127 -21.93 1.11 -16.81
CA ASP A 127 -22.56 2.17 -16.02
C ASP A 127 -23.20 3.23 -16.91
N GLU A 128 -22.50 3.64 -17.97
CA GLU A 128 -23.01 4.62 -18.93
C GLU A 128 -24.27 4.13 -19.66
N LEU A 129 -24.34 2.82 -19.89
CA LEU A 129 -25.49 2.20 -20.53
C LEU A 129 -26.63 1.91 -19.57
N GLY A 130 -26.41 2.18 -18.27
CA GLY A 130 -27.40 1.90 -17.25
C GLY A 130 -27.57 0.42 -16.96
N ILE A 131 -26.58 -0.39 -17.30
CA ILE A 131 -26.61 -1.84 -17.11
C ILE A 131 -25.81 -2.19 -15.84
N ASP A 132 -26.49 -2.87 -14.89
CA ASP A 132 -25.83 -3.39 -13.70
C ASP A 132 -25.30 -4.79 -14.05
N GLU A 133 -24.03 -5.03 -13.77
CA GLU A 133 -23.40 -6.32 -14.01
C GLU A 133 -24.17 -7.47 -13.37
N LYS A 134 -24.78 -7.25 -12.21
CA LYS A 134 -25.58 -8.25 -11.50
C LYS A 134 -26.87 -8.61 -12.22
N ASN A 135 -27.35 -7.71 -13.07
CA ASN A 135 -28.61 -7.88 -13.80
C ASN A 135 -28.41 -8.29 -15.25
N LEU A 136 -27.19 -8.65 -15.63
CA LEU A 136 -26.91 -9.12 -16.97
C LEU A 136 -27.63 -10.43 -17.23
N PRO A 137 -28.06 -10.68 -18.49
CA PRO A 137 -28.71 -11.94 -18.86
C PRO A 137 -27.83 -13.14 -18.52
N ALA A 138 -28.47 -14.33 -18.49
CA ALA A 138 -27.80 -15.57 -18.12
C ALA A 138 -26.53 -15.87 -18.93
N PHE A 139 -26.49 -15.46 -20.18
CA PHE A 139 -25.31 -15.68 -21.03
C PHE A 139 -24.09 -14.95 -20.45
N SER A 140 -24.33 -13.95 -19.65
CA SER A 140 -23.22 -13.23 -19.02
C SER A 140 -22.43 -14.12 -18.08
N SER A 141 -22.96 -15.29 -17.76
CA SER A 141 -22.22 -16.32 -17.03
C SER A 141 -21.03 -16.77 -17.85
N SER A 142 -21.04 -16.52 -19.13
CA SER A 142 -19.89 -16.71 -19.99
C SER A 142 -18.72 -15.82 -19.56
N LYS A 143 -18.95 -14.95 -18.64
CA LYS A 143 -17.87 -14.25 -17.94
C LYS A 143 -16.86 -15.24 -17.36
N ASP A 144 -17.28 -16.47 -17.18
CA ASP A 144 -16.40 -17.55 -16.77
C ASP A 144 -15.31 -17.77 -17.82
N VAL A 145 -15.58 -17.31 -19.03
CA VAL A 145 -14.64 -17.38 -20.13
C VAL A 145 -13.57 -16.31 -20.03
N THR A 146 -13.80 -15.30 -19.22
CA THR A 146 -12.86 -14.20 -19.11
C THR A 146 -11.69 -14.46 -18.16
#